data_c39c7830d97eef3606e01d84f77de7cc
#
_entry.id   c39c7830d97eef3606e01d84f77de7cc
#
_cell.length_a   1.000
_cell.length_b   1.000
_cell.length_c   1.000
_cell.angle_alpha   90.00
_cell.angle_beta   90.00
_cell.angle_gamma   90.00
#
_symmetry.space_group_name_H-M   'P 1'
#
loop_
_entity.id
_entity.type
_entity.pdbx_description
1 polymer ?
#
loop_
_entity_poly.entity_id
_entity_poly.type
_entity_poly.pdbx_seq_one_letter_code
_entity_poly.pdbx_strand_id
1 'polypeptide(L)'
;MIIGLDVGGTHTDVVLLDETGLLRKVKVPTQPANLLESVQSGLHAVLRDVAPEHLERIVLSTTLTTNAIAEGKLAPVGMIVSSGPGIDPELFRTDRHYYPVSGSIDHRGREIQPIEPSEIETVARQLKQAGIRQVGVASKFSTRNPKHELQIREILKDHFDYIVLGHLVSGSLNFPRRIATAFLNASVYPLHKRFFQAVRRSLADNGLNLPIYILKADGGTMNLEASLEYPGQTILSGPAASVMGCVPYASTTAASLVMDIGGTTTDMAILVQGSPLLAPLGIQLGPYQTLIRSLETLSIGLGGDSAVRVVNGALRLGPDRLGPAMAYGGATPTPTDALFVLGHDRNGDTEAARRGIAEVAAALGLPLEQTAAVIFDLACREIVQAARRMIDAINSKPVYTIHELLEGYRVTPGELLVLGGPAPFFAARLGELSGIPARVVPECQMANAIGAALARTTCELALFADTERGIATAPEEDFYQPVKADFSRAQAVRMAVDLLRQKAIREGAEPDDLEIEVLEQQQFNMVRSFSTTGRNIRVKVQVKPGLINRYRSVTDSLARTTYAAAAVTNPI
;
A
#
# COMPACT_ATOMS: atom_id res chain seq x y z
N MET A 1 -11.34 -22.23 -5.85
CA MET A 1 -11.55 -21.42 -4.61
C MET A 1 -10.30 -20.59 -4.31
N ILE A 2 -10.47 -19.42 -3.71
CA ILE A 2 -9.38 -18.51 -3.32
C ILE A 2 -9.41 -18.31 -1.80
N ILE A 3 -8.22 -18.27 -1.20
CA ILE A 3 -8.04 -17.92 0.20
C ILE A 3 -7.52 -16.49 0.28
N GLY A 4 -8.18 -15.64 1.06
CA GLY A 4 -7.70 -14.31 1.43
C GLY A 4 -7.34 -14.24 2.90
N LEU A 5 -6.17 -13.67 3.20
CA LEU A 5 -5.72 -13.41 4.56
C LEU A 5 -5.37 -11.94 4.72
N ASP A 6 -5.80 -11.35 5.83
CA ASP A 6 -5.29 -10.07 6.30
C ASP A 6 -4.71 -10.23 7.71
N VAL A 7 -3.40 -10.09 7.83
CA VAL A 7 -2.68 -10.20 9.10
C VAL A 7 -2.54 -8.79 9.70
N GLY A 8 -3.57 -8.38 10.43
CA GLY A 8 -3.59 -7.11 11.13
C GLY A 8 -2.83 -7.14 12.46
N GLY A 9 -2.74 -5.99 13.12
CA GLY A 9 -2.01 -5.86 14.41
C GLY A 9 -2.69 -6.55 15.59
N THR A 10 -4.02 -6.74 15.54
CA THR A 10 -4.82 -7.33 16.64
C THR A 10 -5.46 -8.66 16.26
N HIS A 11 -5.93 -8.78 15.04
CA HIS A 11 -6.58 -9.98 14.52
C HIS A 11 -6.05 -10.32 13.13
N THR A 12 -6.07 -11.60 12.83
CA THR A 12 -5.84 -12.15 11.50
C THR A 12 -7.17 -12.64 10.98
N ASP A 13 -7.59 -12.07 9.85
CA ASP A 13 -8.83 -12.38 9.18
C ASP A 13 -8.55 -13.32 8.00
N VAL A 14 -9.32 -14.42 7.90
CA VAL A 14 -9.16 -15.40 6.84
C VAL A 14 -10.51 -15.69 6.20
N VAL A 15 -10.56 -15.65 4.88
CA VAL A 15 -11.76 -15.94 4.10
C VAL A 15 -11.47 -17.00 3.04
N LEU A 16 -12.49 -17.80 2.76
CA LEU A 16 -12.52 -18.73 1.64
C LEU A 16 -13.66 -18.31 0.70
N LEU A 17 -13.30 -18.05 -0.56
CA LEU A 17 -14.21 -17.62 -1.60
C LEU A 17 -14.23 -18.62 -2.75
N ASP A 18 -15.40 -18.83 -3.35
CA ASP A 18 -15.52 -19.45 -4.67
C ASP A 18 -16.26 -18.51 -5.64
N GLU A 19 -16.60 -18.97 -6.83
CA GLU A 19 -17.31 -18.18 -7.83
C GLU A 19 -18.74 -17.79 -7.43
N THR A 20 -19.29 -18.40 -6.38
CA THR A 20 -20.66 -18.14 -5.88
C THR A 20 -20.70 -17.14 -4.72
N GLY A 21 -19.60 -16.97 -3.99
CA GLY A 21 -19.53 -16.02 -2.88
C GLY A 21 -18.54 -16.39 -1.77
N LEU A 22 -18.80 -15.84 -0.59
CA LEU A 22 -18.06 -16.10 0.63
C LEU A 22 -18.52 -17.43 1.25
N LEU A 23 -17.67 -18.46 1.20
CA LEU A 23 -17.97 -19.79 1.74
C LEU A 23 -17.71 -19.88 3.25
N ARG A 24 -16.56 -19.35 3.69
CA ARG A 24 -16.14 -19.38 5.09
C ARG A 24 -15.38 -18.12 5.46
N LYS A 25 -15.50 -17.76 6.72
CA LYS A 25 -14.76 -16.66 7.35
C LYS A 25 -14.30 -17.06 8.75
N VAL A 26 -13.08 -16.69 9.10
CA VAL A 26 -12.48 -16.96 10.41
C VAL A 26 -11.71 -15.72 10.86
N LYS A 27 -11.86 -15.37 12.12
CA LYS A 27 -11.09 -14.30 12.78
C LYS A 27 -10.35 -14.91 13.96
N VAL A 28 -9.03 -14.81 13.96
CA VAL A 28 -8.17 -15.28 15.05
C VAL A 28 -7.38 -14.12 15.65
N PRO A 29 -7.07 -14.14 16.95
CA PRO A 29 -6.17 -13.13 17.53
C PRO A 29 -4.80 -13.19 16.86
N THR A 30 -4.24 -12.02 16.51
CA THR A 30 -2.87 -11.95 16.02
C THR A 30 -1.90 -12.03 17.18
N GLN A 31 -0.90 -12.90 17.06
CA GLN A 31 0.23 -12.98 17.98
C GLN A 31 1.39 -12.14 17.43
N PRO A 32 1.64 -10.92 17.92
CA PRO A 32 2.66 -10.04 17.36
C PRO A 32 4.08 -10.61 17.39
N ALA A 33 4.36 -11.47 18.39
CA ALA A 33 5.65 -12.16 18.51
C ALA A 33 5.80 -13.32 17.50
N ASN A 34 4.68 -13.87 16.98
CA ASN A 34 4.68 -15.03 16.08
C ASN A 34 3.53 -14.95 15.07
N LEU A 35 3.65 -14.06 14.09
CA LEU A 35 2.63 -13.87 13.03
C LEU A 35 2.36 -15.14 12.24
N LEU A 36 3.37 -16.03 12.10
CA LEU A 36 3.21 -17.30 11.39
C LEU A 36 2.17 -18.20 12.07
N GLU A 37 2.16 -18.27 13.39
CA GLU A 37 1.18 -19.05 14.15
C GLU A 37 -0.24 -18.53 13.93
N SER A 38 -0.43 -17.22 13.85
CA SER A 38 -1.73 -16.62 13.54
C SER A 38 -2.20 -17.01 12.13
N VAL A 39 -1.29 -16.99 11.14
CA VAL A 39 -1.58 -17.45 9.77
C VAL A 39 -1.96 -18.93 9.76
N GLN A 40 -1.18 -19.78 10.43
CA GLN A 40 -1.44 -21.23 10.51
C GLN A 40 -2.78 -21.54 11.16
N SER A 41 -3.07 -20.90 12.29
CA SER A 41 -4.34 -21.08 13.03
C SER A 41 -5.54 -20.68 12.18
N GLY A 42 -5.45 -19.57 11.49
CA GLY A 42 -6.50 -19.10 10.58
C GLY A 42 -6.70 -20.02 9.38
N LEU A 43 -5.63 -20.45 8.73
CA LEU A 43 -5.68 -21.40 7.61
C LEU A 43 -6.26 -22.75 8.04
N HIS A 44 -5.79 -23.30 9.14
CA HIS A 44 -6.31 -24.57 9.66
C HIS A 44 -7.82 -24.52 9.94
N ALA A 45 -8.29 -23.40 10.49
CA ALA A 45 -9.71 -23.23 10.80
C ALA A 45 -10.57 -23.06 9.54
N VAL A 46 -10.10 -22.30 8.53
CA VAL A 46 -10.89 -22.03 7.31
C VAL A 46 -10.88 -23.21 6.34
N LEU A 47 -9.83 -24.02 6.34
CA LEU A 47 -9.65 -25.16 5.42
C LEU A 47 -10.17 -26.50 5.95
N ARG A 48 -10.78 -26.54 7.15
CA ARG A 48 -11.35 -27.78 7.68
C ARG A 48 -12.31 -28.39 6.65
N ASP A 49 -12.09 -29.65 6.26
CA ASP A 49 -12.88 -30.39 5.25
C ASP A 49 -12.90 -29.78 3.84
N VAL A 50 -11.87 -29.01 3.48
CA VAL A 50 -11.67 -28.49 2.11
C VAL A 50 -10.59 -29.30 1.42
N ALA A 51 -10.92 -29.85 0.25
CA ALA A 51 -9.97 -30.60 -0.56
C ALA A 51 -8.95 -29.64 -1.22
N PRO A 52 -7.63 -29.87 -1.07
CA PRO A 52 -6.59 -28.99 -1.60
C PRO A 52 -6.67 -28.73 -3.11
N GLU A 53 -7.14 -29.70 -3.88
CA GLU A 53 -7.28 -29.62 -5.35
C GLU A 53 -8.29 -28.57 -5.82
N HIS A 54 -9.17 -28.11 -4.96
CA HIS A 54 -10.14 -27.05 -5.28
C HIS A 54 -9.57 -25.65 -5.01
N LEU A 55 -8.40 -25.55 -4.39
CA LEU A 55 -7.76 -24.29 -4.07
C LEU A 55 -6.90 -23.82 -5.24
N GLU A 56 -7.05 -22.59 -5.67
CA GLU A 56 -6.34 -22.01 -6.81
C GLU A 56 -5.15 -21.16 -6.37
N ARG A 57 -5.36 -20.32 -5.34
CA ARG A 57 -4.34 -19.41 -4.83
C ARG A 57 -4.62 -18.95 -3.41
N ILE A 58 -3.57 -18.46 -2.76
CA ILE A 58 -3.61 -17.76 -1.48
C ILE A 58 -3.13 -16.34 -1.69
N VAL A 59 -3.86 -15.37 -1.15
CA VAL A 59 -3.46 -13.96 -1.15
C VAL A 59 -3.29 -13.47 0.28
N LEU A 60 -2.12 -12.90 0.60
CA LEU A 60 -1.82 -12.38 1.92
C LEU A 60 -1.67 -10.85 1.89
N SER A 61 -2.37 -10.16 2.79
CA SER A 61 -2.09 -8.81 3.24
C SER A 61 -1.45 -8.88 4.64
N THR A 62 -0.50 -8.00 4.93
CA THR A 62 0.16 -7.99 6.24
C THR A 62 0.70 -6.60 6.60
N THR A 63 0.57 -6.23 7.85
CA THR A 63 1.18 -5.02 8.41
C THR A 63 2.65 -5.18 8.82
N LEU A 64 3.27 -6.34 8.51
CA LEU A 64 4.62 -6.70 8.93
C LEU A 64 5.66 -5.62 8.63
N THR A 65 5.76 -5.21 7.37
CA THR A 65 6.74 -4.22 6.90
C THR A 65 6.40 -2.81 7.38
N THR A 66 5.13 -2.46 7.43
CA THR A 66 4.65 -1.16 7.93
C THR A 66 4.97 -0.99 9.41
N ASN A 67 4.71 -2.02 10.23
CA ASN A 67 5.01 -2.00 11.66
C ASN A 67 6.52 -1.94 11.92
N ALA A 68 7.33 -2.68 11.14
CA ALA A 68 8.79 -2.62 11.27
C ALA A 68 9.34 -1.20 11.05
N ILE A 69 8.77 -0.46 10.09
CA ILE A 69 9.15 0.94 9.85
C ILE A 69 8.68 1.85 10.99
N ALA A 70 7.43 1.72 11.42
CA ALA A 70 6.85 2.54 12.49
C ALA A 70 7.58 2.35 13.83
N GLU A 71 8.02 1.13 14.11
CA GLU A 71 8.73 0.76 15.34
C GLU A 71 10.24 0.97 15.25
N GLY A 72 10.77 1.42 14.10
CA GLY A 72 12.22 1.59 13.88
C GLY A 72 13.01 0.28 13.86
N LYS A 73 12.33 -0.86 13.61
CA LYS A 73 12.94 -2.20 13.57
C LYS A 73 13.44 -2.57 12.16
N LEU A 74 14.10 -1.61 11.51
CA LEU A 74 14.68 -1.81 10.19
C LEU A 74 16.05 -2.50 10.29
N ALA A 75 16.33 -3.38 9.33
CA ALA A 75 17.69 -3.94 9.22
C ALA A 75 18.68 -2.85 8.78
N PRO A 76 19.93 -2.88 9.25
CA PRO A 76 20.95 -1.95 8.80
C PRO A 76 21.29 -2.20 7.32
N VAL A 77 21.45 -1.12 6.55
CA VAL A 77 21.65 -1.15 5.10
C VAL A 77 22.89 -0.35 4.72
N GLY A 78 23.71 -0.89 3.82
CA GLY A 78 24.74 -0.14 3.14
C GLY A 78 24.15 0.57 1.90
N MET A 79 24.27 1.89 1.83
CA MET A 79 23.88 2.63 0.63
C MET A 79 25.12 3.08 -0.13
N ILE A 80 25.20 2.74 -1.42
CA ILE A 80 26.26 3.17 -2.34
C ILE A 80 25.65 4.09 -3.39
N VAL A 81 26.09 5.35 -3.42
CA VAL A 81 25.42 6.39 -4.17
C VAL A 81 26.39 7.15 -5.07
N SER A 82 26.14 7.12 -6.38
CA SER A 82 26.90 7.86 -7.39
C SER A 82 26.05 9.01 -7.95
N SER A 83 26.35 10.24 -7.56
CA SER A 83 25.57 11.43 -7.94
C SER A 83 26.16 12.19 -9.14
N GLY A 84 27.47 12.16 -9.31
CA GLY A 84 28.16 13.09 -10.18
C GLY A 84 27.94 14.56 -9.77
N PRO A 85 28.27 15.52 -10.63
CA PRO A 85 28.16 16.93 -10.30
C PRO A 85 26.72 17.44 -10.21
N GLY A 86 26.52 18.58 -9.53
CA GLY A 86 25.27 19.35 -9.49
C GLY A 86 24.26 18.94 -8.43
N ILE A 87 24.55 17.94 -7.61
CA ILE A 87 23.75 17.58 -6.42
C ILE A 87 24.68 16.96 -5.39
N ASP A 88 24.55 17.39 -4.14
CA ASP A 88 25.26 16.80 -3.03
C ASP A 88 24.48 15.56 -2.54
N PRO A 89 25.00 14.32 -2.68
CA PRO A 89 24.32 13.12 -2.23
C PRO A 89 24.16 13.04 -0.70
N GLU A 90 24.98 13.76 0.06
CA GLU A 90 24.89 13.80 1.53
C GLU A 90 23.55 14.37 2.04
N LEU A 91 22.90 15.21 1.25
CA LEU A 91 21.56 15.73 1.55
C LEU A 91 20.48 14.63 1.62
N PHE A 92 20.77 13.46 1.07
CA PHE A 92 19.84 12.32 1.00
C PHE A 92 20.32 11.12 1.80
N ARG A 93 21.20 11.36 2.74
CA ARG A 93 21.71 10.31 3.65
C ARG A 93 20.55 9.63 4.39
N THR A 94 20.46 8.32 4.22
CA THR A 94 19.38 7.51 4.80
C THR A 94 19.76 6.93 6.17
N ASP A 95 21.04 6.57 6.35
CA ASP A 95 21.56 5.97 7.57
C ASP A 95 23.10 6.21 7.67
N ARG A 96 23.73 5.72 8.73
CA ARG A 96 25.18 5.85 8.98
C ARG A 96 26.05 5.14 7.92
N HIS A 97 25.56 4.05 7.33
CA HIS A 97 26.27 3.28 6.30
C HIS A 97 25.91 3.77 4.89
N TYR A 98 26.20 5.01 4.62
CA TYR A 98 25.92 5.70 3.36
C TYR A 98 27.22 6.20 2.73
N TYR A 99 27.52 5.75 1.53
CA TYR A 99 28.80 5.95 0.86
C TYR A 99 28.60 6.61 -0.52
N PRO A 100 28.81 7.92 -0.61
CA PRO A 100 28.99 8.56 -1.90
C PRO A 100 30.24 8.02 -2.59
N VAL A 101 30.13 7.67 -3.86
CA VAL A 101 31.22 7.11 -4.68
C VAL A 101 31.40 7.88 -5.98
N SER A 102 32.57 7.70 -6.59
CA SER A 102 32.89 8.25 -7.91
C SER A 102 31.95 7.74 -8.99
N GLY A 103 31.98 8.38 -10.14
CA GLY A 103 31.16 8.04 -11.30
C GLY A 103 30.11 9.09 -11.60
N SER A 104 29.89 9.33 -12.88
CA SER A 104 28.91 10.31 -13.37
C SER A 104 28.33 9.88 -14.71
N ILE A 105 27.01 9.87 -14.78
CA ILE A 105 26.22 9.75 -16.01
C ILE A 105 25.44 11.04 -16.21
N ASP A 106 25.40 11.59 -17.42
CA ASP A 106 24.66 12.80 -17.72
C ASP A 106 23.17 12.54 -17.97
N HIS A 107 22.40 13.62 -18.08
CA HIS A 107 20.95 13.57 -18.32
C HIS A 107 20.55 12.87 -19.64
N ARG A 108 21.51 12.66 -20.55
CA ARG A 108 21.34 11.91 -21.80
C ARG A 108 21.74 10.45 -21.67
N GLY A 109 22.25 10.01 -20.52
CA GLY A 109 22.73 8.65 -20.29
C GLY A 109 24.14 8.40 -20.83
N ARG A 110 24.96 9.45 -21.11
CA ARG A 110 26.37 9.28 -21.46
C ARG A 110 27.18 9.19 -20.17
N GLU A 111 28.11 8.23 -20.13
CA GLU A 111 29.10 8.15 -19.07
C GLU A 111 30.08 9.31 -19.21
N ILE A 112 30.18 10.16 -18.21
CA ILE A 112 31.11 11.30 -18.15
C ILE A 112 32.34 10.93 -17.34
N GLN A 113 32.13 10.16 -16.25
CA GLN A 113 33.18 9.63 -15.41
C GLN A 113 32.83 8.19 -15.02
N PRO A 114 33.68 7.20 -15.24
CA PRO A 114 33.45 5.85 -14.77
C PRO A 114 33.47 5.77 -13.24
N ILE A 115 32.88 4.71 -12.68
CA ILE A 115 33.10 4.34 -11.29
C ILE A 115 34.52 3.81 -11.11
N GLU A 116 35.07 3.96 -9.91
CA GLU A 116 36.37 3.40 -9.54
C GLU A 116 36.16 2.07 -8.80
N PRO A 117 36.50 0.89 -9.39
CA PRO A 117 36.24 -0.41 -8.77
C PRO A 117 36.89 -0.58 -7.39
N SER A 118 38.10 -0.04 -7.20
CA SER A 118 38.84 -0.12 -5.93
C SER A 118 38.14 0.63 -4.78
N GLU A 119 37.42 1.69 -5.10
CA GLU A 119 36.57 2.43 -4.16
C GLU A 119 35.40 1.54 -3.70
N ILE A 120 34.71 0.89 -4.66
CA ILE A 120 33.59 -0.02 -4.36
C ILE A 120 34.05 -1.21 -3.51
N GLU A 121 35.18 -1.83 -3.83
CA GLU A 121 35.77 -2.92 -3.04
C GLU A 121 36.13 -2.48 -1.61
N THR A 122 36.57 -1.24 -1.45
CA THR A 122 36.87 -0.67 -0.14
C THR A 122 35.60 -0.49 0.68
N VAL A 123 34.54 0.07 0.08
CA VAL A 123 33.21 0.18 0.70
C VAL A 123 32.66 -1.19 1.05
N ALA A 124 32.79 -2.19 0.15
CA ALA A 124 32.34 -3.55 0.41
C ALA A 124 33.03 -4.17 1.65
N ARG A 125 34.35 -3.96 1.80
CA ARG A 125 35.09 -4.42 3.00
C ARG A 125 34.59 -3.75 4.27
N GLN A 126 34.33 -2.44 4.25
CA GLN A 126 33.81 -1.70 5.40
C GLN A 126 32.42 -2.18 5.79
N LEU A 127 31.53 -2.37 4.82
CA LEU A 127 30.19 -2.90 5.05
C LEU A 127 30.21 -4.31 5.65
N LYS A 128 31.08 -5.21 5.14
CA LYS A 128 31.27 -6.55 5.69
C LYS A 128 31.78 -6.52 7.14
N GLN A 129 32.77 -5.67 7.44
CA GLN A 129 33.29 -5.49 8.80
C GLN A 129 32.22 -4.96 9.76
N ALA A 130 31.28 -4.12 9.26
CA ALA A 130 30.14 -3.63 10.01
C ALA A 130 28.99 -4.65 10.14
N GLY A 131 29.13 -5.86 9.58
CA GLY A 131 28.10 -6.90 9.60
C GLY A 131 26.89 -6.62 8.70
N ILE A 132 27.01 -5.69 7.76
CA ILE A 132 25.93 -5.37 6.82
C ILE A 132 25.79 -6.51 5.79
N ARG A 133 24.53 -6.90 5.55
CA ARG A 133 24.17 -7.98 4.62
C ARG A 133 23.32 -7.50 3.44
N GLN A 134 22.72 -6.32 3.53
CA GLN A 134 21.82 -5.73 2.53
C GLN A 134 22.42 -4.43 2.01
N VAL A 135 22.38 -4.25 0.68
CA VAL A 135 22.92 -3.06 0.03
C VAL A 135 21.91 -2.45 -0.95
N GLY A 136 21.76 -1.14 -0.88
CA GLY A 136 21.08 -0.35 -1.89
C GLY A 136 22.10 0.41 -2.75
N VAL A 137 21.93 0.37 -4.06
CA VAL A 137 22.78 1.09 -5.01
C VAL A 137 21.93 2.08 -5.79
N ALA A 138 22.31 3.35 -5.84
CA ALA A 138 21.59 4.37 -6.59
C ALA A 138 22.54 5.31 -7.32
N SER A 139 22.38 5.41 -8.65
CA SER A 139 23.11 6.36 -9.47
C SER A 139 22.18 7.40 -10.08
N LYS A 140 22.69 8.64 -10.20
CA LYS A 140 21.93 9.76 -10.73
C LYS A 140 21.49 9.55 -12.13
N PHE A 141 20.84 9.44 -12.88
CA PHE A 141 20.48 9.09 -14.26
C PHE A 141 20.62 7.60 -14.62
N SER A 142 20.66 6.68 -13.64
CA SER A 142 20.66 5.24 -13.92
C SER A 142 19.43 4.77 -14.72
N THR A 143 18.31 5.49 -14.63
CA THR A 143 17.13 5.27 -15.49
C THR A 143 17.36 5.66 -16.96
N ARG A 144 18.50 6.28 -17.30
CA ARG A 144 18.96 6.57 -18.67
C ARG A 144 20.07 5.63 -19.11
N ASN A 145 20.89 5.22 -18.17
CA ASN A 145 21.99 4.28 -18.37
C ASN A 145 22.32 3.60 -17.03
N PRO A 146 21.94 2.34 -16.82
CA PRO A 146 22.15 1.63 -15.56
C PRO A 146 23.57 1.12 -15.36
N LYS A 147 24.50 1.38 -16.28
CA LYS A 147 25.86 0.80 -16.31
C LYS A 147 26.56 0.83 -14.96
N HIS A 148 26.53 1.96 -14.22
CA HIS A 148 27.21 2.09 -12.93
C HIS A 148 26.57 1.18 -11.87
N GLU A 149 25.25 1.15 -11.76
CA GLU A 149 24.57 0.28 -10.79
C GLU A 149 24.82 -1.19 -11.11
N LEU A 150 24.83 -1.57 -12.40
CA LEU A 150 25.14 -2.94 -12.83
C LEU A 150 26.59 -3.33 -12.54
N GLN A 151 27.56 -2.43 -12.79
CA GLN A 151 28.96 -2.69 -12.46
C GLN A 151 29.17 -2.81 -10.94
N ILE A 152 28.56 -1.95 -10.13
CA ILE A 152 28.62 -2.04 -8.68
C ILE A 152 28.00 -3.37 -8.22
N ARG A 153 26.84 -3.76 -8.74
CA ARG A 153 26.22 -5.07 -8.42
C ARG A 153 27.16 -6.23 -8.72
N GLU A 154 27.84 -6.22 -9.87
CA GLU A 154 28.76 -7.28 -10.25
C GLU A 154 29.94 -7.43 -9.27
N ILE A 155 30.46 -6.33 -8.74
CA ILE A 155 31.53 -6.34 -7.71
C ILE A 155 30.99 -6.88 -6.37
N LEU A 156 29.71 -6.60 -6.06
CA LEU A 156 29.14 -6.89 -4.74
C LEU A 156 28.42 -8.25 -4.63
N LYS A 157 28.03 -8.89 -5.74
CA LYS A 157 27.07 -10.01 -5.81
C LYS A 157 27.42 -11.21 -4.92
N ASP A 158 28.72 -11.53 -4.76
CA ASP A 158 29.16 -12.66 -3.95
C ASP A 158 29.41 -12.31 -2.47
N HIS A 159 29.05 -11.07 -2.08
CA HIS A 159 29.40 -10.53 -0.78
C HIS A 159 28.20 -10.20 0.10
N PHE A 160 27.02 -10.01 -0.50
CA PHE A 160 25.82 -9.57 0.19
C PHE A 160 24.62 -10.44 -0.15
N ASP A 161 23.68 -10.55 0.80
CA ASP A 161 22.49 -11.41 0.66
C ASP A 161 21.43 -10.80 -0.25
N TYR A 162 21.43 -9.47 -0.35
CA TYR A 162 20.48 -8.73 -1.16
C TYR A 162 21.10 -7.41 -1.63
N ILE A 163 20.98 -7.16 -2.92
CA ILE A 163 21.45 -5.94 -3.57
C ILE A 163 20.29 -5.39 -4.40
N VAL A 164 19.78 -4.23 -4.02
CA VAL A 164 18.72 -3.55 -4.76
C VAL A 164 19.29 -2.37 -5.56
N LEU A 165 18.89 -2.27 -6.83
CA LEU A 165 19.36 -1.25 -7.76
C LEU A 165 18.29 -0.16 -7.95
N GLY A 166 18.72 1.10 -7.94
CA GLY A 166 17.84 2.26 -8.02
C GLY A 166 17.05 2.35 -9.33
N HIS A 167 17.62 1.89 -10.47
CA HIS A 167 16.88 1.89 -11.73
C HIS A 167 15.81 0.80 -11.82
N LEU A 168 15.94 -0.30 -11.06
CA LEU A 168 14.95 -1.38 -11.03
C LEU A 168 13.76 -1.05 -10.13
N VAL A 169 13.94 -0.23 -9.08
CA VAL A 169 12.82 0.11 -8.18
C VAL A 169 11.87 1.16 -8.77
N SER A 170 12.31 1.93 -9.77
CA SER A 170 11.45 2.85 -10.52
C SER A 170 12.16 3.43 -11.74
N GLY A 171 11.47 3.52 -12.87
CA GLY A 171 11.91 4.24 -14.08
C GLY A 171 11.88 5.78 -13.96
N SER A 172 11.45 6.32 -12.83
CA SER A 172 11.40 7.75 -12.58
C SER A 172 12.80 8.36 -12.40
N LEU A 173 13.01 9.56 -12.98
CA LEU A 173 14.26 10.32 -12.85
C LEU A 173 14.53 10.85 -11.43
N ASN A 174 13.57 10.76 -10.51
CA ASN A 174 13.66 11.33 -9.17
C ASN A 174 14.72 10.61 -8.32
N PHE A 175 15.96 11.06 -8.43
CA PHE A 175 17.12 10.46 -7.79
C PHE A 175 17.02 10.35 -6.26
N PRO A 176 16.63 11.43 -5.52
CA PRO A 176 16.48 11.33 -4.06
C PRO A 176 15.45 10.28 -3.63
N ARG A 177 14.31 10.23 -4.31
CA ARG A 177 13.28 9.23 -4.00
C ARG A 177 13.72 7.80 -4.36
N ARG A 178 14.54 7.61 -5.41
CA ARG A 178 15.11 6.29 -5.72
C ARG A 178 16.08 5.82 -4.63
N ILE A 179 16.90 6.73 -4.06
CA ILE A 179 17.74 6.40 -2.89
C ILE A 179 16.88 5.90 -1.73
N ALA A 180 15.85 6.66 -1.34
CA ALA A 180 14.97 6.28 -0.24
C ALA A 180 14.23 4.96 -0.51
N THR A 181 13.79 4.75 -1.77
CA THR A 181 13.09 3.53 -2.17
C THR A 181 14.01 2.31 -2.12
N ALA A 182 15.24 2.44 -2.62
CA ALA A 182 16.24 1.37 -2.54
C ALA A 182 16.61 1.04 -1.09
N PHE A 183 16.79 2.07 -0.25
CA PHE A 183 17.05 1.91 1.18
C PHE A 183 15.92 1.14 1.88
N LEU A 184 14.66 1.52 1.69
CA LEU A 184 13.53 0.85 2.34
C LEU A 184 13.36 -0.59 1.85
N ASN A 185 13.52 -0.87 0.54
CA ASN A 185 13.50 -2.25 0.04
C ASN A 185 14.57 -3.10 0.74
N ALA A 186 15.80 -2.61 0.82
CA ALA A 186 16.90 -3.32 1.46
C ALA A 186 16.66 -3.51 2.97
N SER A 187 16.10 -2.51 3.65
CA SER A 187 15.91 -2.53 5.10
C SER A 187 14.82 -3.49 5.58
N VAL A 188 13.75 -3.68 4.79
CA VAL A 188 12.66 -4.61 5.14
C VAL A 188 12.88 -6.03 4.62
N TYR A 189 13.79 -6.23 3.67
CA TYR A 189 14.04 -7.52 3.01
C TYR A 189 14.25 -8.71 3.98
N PRO A 190 15.11 -8.65 5.02
CA PRO A 190 15.36 -9.82 5.86
C PRO A 190 14.13 -10.27 6.64
N LEU A 191 13.32 -9.33 7.10
CA LEU A 191 12.09 -9.60 7.81
C LEU A 191 11.05 -10.22 6.89
N HIS A 192 10.85 -9.61 5.73
CA HIS A 192 9.93 -10.06 4.69
C HIS A 192 10.28 -11.48 4.21
N LYS A 193 11.54 -11.71 3.84
CA LYS A 193 12.03 -13.03 3.39
C LYS A 193 11.78 -14.12 4.44
N ARG A 194 12.17 -13.88 5.69
CA ARG A 194 11.98 -14.86 6.77
C ARG A 194 10.52 -15.24 6.95
N PHE A 195 9.64 -14.25 7.00
CA PHE A 195 8.21 -14.48 7.23
C PHE A 195 7.59 -15.27 6.07
N PHE A 196 7.75 -14.82 4.84
CA PHE A 196 7.10 -15.47 3.69
C PHE A 196 7.71 -16.83 3.33
N GLN A 197 9.00 -17.04 3.57
CA GLN A 197 9.59 -18.37 3.46
C GLN A 197 9.03 -19.33 4.52
N ALA A 198 8.77 -18.85 5.74
CA ALA A 198 8.13 -19.66 6.78
C ALA A 198 6.66 -19.98 6.43
N VAL A 199 5.91 -19.01 5.90
CA VAL A 199 4.54 -19.25 5.40
C VAL A 199 4.56 -20.31 4.30
N ARG A 200 5.43 -20.20 3.30
CA ARG A 200 5.55 -21.16 2.20
C ARG A 200 5.86 -22.57 2.68
N ARG A 201 6.83 -22.71 3.61
CA ARG A 201 7.17 -24.02 4.21
C ARG A 201 5.96 -24.60 4.95
N SER A 202 5.30 -23.80 5.77
CA SER A 202 4.13 -24.25 6.51
C SER A 202 2.99 -24.74 5.61
N LEU A 203 2.74 -24.06 4.50
CA LEU A 203 1.77 -24.51 3.50
C LEU A 203 2.17 -25.85 2.88
N ALA A 204 3.44 -25.99 2.47
CA ALA A 204 3.95 -27.23 1.90
C ALA A 204 3.90 -28.41 2.90
N ASP A 205 4.25 -28.17 4.16
CA ASP A 205 4.18 -29.18 5.24
C ASP A 205 2.76 -29.66 5.50
N ASN A 206 1.75 -28.83 5.19
CA ASN A 206 0.32 -29.17 5.26
C ASN A 206 -0.24 -29.67 3.91
N GLY A 207 0.60 -29.99 2.93
CA GLY A 207 0.18 -30.53 1.63
C GLY A 207 -0.44 -29.47 0.70
N LEU A 208 -0.31 -28.18 1.02
CA LEU A 208 -0.83 -27.06 0.22
C LEU A 208 0.28 -26.50 -0.67
N ASN A 209 0.30 -26.92 -1.92
CA ASN A 209 1.25 -26.43 -2.91
C ASN A 209 0.57 -25.47 -3.89
N LEU A 210 0.23 -24.27 -3.40
CA LEU A 210 -0.56 -23.26 -4.09
C LEU A 210 0.28 -22.02 -4.43
N PRO A 211 -0.04 -21.31 -5.51
CA PRO A 211 0.51 -19.98 -5.77
C PRO A 211 0.19 -19.01 -4.62
N ILE A 212 1.22 -18.35 -4.12
CA ILE A 212 1.13 -17.36 -3.05
C ILE A 212 1.25 -15.97 -3.66
N TYR A 213 0.27 -15.12 -3.40
CA TYR A 213 0.25 -13.72 -3.79
C TYR A 213 0.31 -12.82 -2.56
N ILE A 214 0.97 -11.70 -2.72
CA ILE A 214 1.11 -10.71 -1.66
C ILE A 214 0.45 -9.42 -2.13
N LEU A 215 -0.41 -8.85 -1.29
CA LEU A 215 -1.05 -7.57 -1.56
C LEU A 215 -0.02 -6.44 -1.45
N LYS A 216 -0.10 -5.49 -2.38
CA LYS A 216 0.75 -4.31 -2.46
C LYS A 216 0.05 -3.05 -1.95
N ALA A 217 0.85 -2.01 -1.71
CA ALA A 217 0.37 -0.69 -1.31
C ALA A 217 -0.56 -0.02 -2.35
N ASP A 218 -0.49 -0.41 -3.62
CA ASP A 218 -1.32 0.12 -4.71
C ASP A 218 -2.67 -0.60 -4.87
N GLY A 219 -3.00 -1.51 -3.95
CA GLY A 219 -4.24 -2.30 -4.00
C GLY A 219 -4.21 -3.48 -4.97
N GLY A 220 -3.09 -3.72 -5.64
CA GLY A 220 -2.89 -4.91 -6.47
C GLY A 220 -2.12 -5.99 -5.75
N THR A 221 -1.93 -7.12 -6.42
CA THR A 221 -1.12 -8.24 -5.93
C THR A 221 0.14 -8.43 -6.76
N MET A 222 1.07 -9.20 -6.25
CA MET A 222 2.20 -9.79 -6.96
C MET A 222 2.46 -11.19 -6.40
N ASN A 223 3.07 -12.09 -7.18
CA ASN A 223 3.47 -13.40 -6.66
C ASN A 223 4.59 -13.28 -5.61
N LEU A 224 4.80 -14.35 -4.86
CA LEU A 224 5.78 -14.37 -3.77
C LEU A 224 7.21 -14.04 -4.25
N GLU A 225 7.61 -14.53 -5.40
CA GLU A 225 8.95 -14.32 -5.98
C GLU A 225 9.20 -12.83 -6.23
N ALA A 226 8.27 -12.15 -6.90
CA ALA A 226 8.35 -10.70 -7.13
C ALA A 226 8.35 -9.92 -5.80
N SER A 227 7.59 -10.38 -4.79
CA SER A 227 7.58 -9.74 -3.47
C SER A 227 8.90 -9.87 -2.71
N LEU A 228 9.64 -10.95 -2.93
CA LEU A 228 10.98 -11.14 -2.36
C LEU A 228 12.02 -10.26 -3.09
N GLU A 229 11.79 -9.96 -4.36
CA GLU A 229 12.65 -9.05 -5.11
C GLU A 229 12.41 -7.58 -4.74
N TYR A 230 11.14 -7.18 -4.54
CA TYR A 230 10.76 -5.80 -4.21
C TYR A 230 9.86 -5.71 -2.97
N PRO A 231 10.34 -6.08 -1.78
CA PRO A 231 9.51 -6.15 -0.56
C PRO A 231 8.95 -4.80 -0.12
N GLY A 232 9.56 -3.69 -0.52
CA GLY A 232 9.06 -2.34 -0.24
C GLY A 232 7.66 -2.07 -0.82
N GLN A 233 7.26 -2.76 -1.88
CA GLN A 233 5.93 -2.61 -2.47
C GLN A 233 4.78 -3.12 -1.58
N THR A 234 5.09 -3.89 -0.52
CA THR A 234 4.09 -4.41 0.44
C THR A 234 3.85 -3.46 1.63
N ILE A 235 4.59 -2.37 1.73
CA ILE A 235 4.44 -1.38 2.79
C ILE A 235 3.08 -0.69 2.59
N LEU A 236 2.26 -0.58 3.65
CA LEU A 236 0.87 -0.09 3.63
C LEU A 236 -0.13 -1.00 2.87
N SER A 237 0.12 -2.30 2.77
CA SER A 237 -0.85 -3.24 2.19
C SER A 237 -2.14 -3.38 3.01
N GLY A 238 -2.12 -3.17 4.34
CA GLY A 238 -3.32 -3.20 5.19
C GLY A 238 -4.38 -2.17 4.77
N PRO A 239 -4.07 -0.86 4.76
CA PRO A 239 -4.99 0.15 4.22
C PRO A 239 -5.45 -0.13 2.77
N ALA A 240 -4.55 -0.69 1.95
CA ALA A 240 -4.92 -1.08 0.58
C ALA A 240 -5.95 -2.22 0.56
N ALA A 241 -5.83 -3.21 1.47
CA ALA A 241 -6.80 -4.29 1.60
C ALA A 241 -8.21 -3.78 1.93
N SER A 242 -8.31 -2.82 2.87
CA SER A 242 -9.56 -2.15 3.25
C SER A 242 -10.23 -1.49 2.04
N VAL A 243 -9.44 -0.75 1.26
CA VAL A 243 -9.95 -0.07 0.05
C VAL A 243 -10.42 -1.08 -0.99
N MET A 244 -9.64 -2.14 -1.25
CA MET A 244 -10.02 -3.18 -2.21
C MET A 244 -11.27 -3.93 -1.78
N GLY A 245 -11.48 -4.11 -0.46
CA GLY A 245 -12.72 -4.66 0.10
C GLY A 245 -13.96 -3.80 -0.14
N CYS A 246 -13.77 -2.50 -0.38
CA CYS A 246 -14.86 -1.57 -0.71
C CYS A 246 -15.17 -1.46 -2.21
N VAL A 247 -14.23 -1.85 -3.09
CA VAL A 247 -14.40 -1.73 -4.55
C VAL A 247 -15.71 -2.35 -5.07
N PRO A 248 -16.15 -3.55 -4.61
CA PRO A 248 -17.41 -4.15 -5.08
C PRO A 248 -18.65 -3.28 -4.81
N TYR A 249 -18.57 -2.42 -3.82
CA TYR A 249 -19.70 -1.63 -3.33
C TYR A 249 -19.65 -0.17 -3.76
N ALA A 250 -18.55 0.28 -4.33
CA ALA A 250 -18.35 1.68 -4.68
C ALA A 250 -19.20 2.11 -5.87
N SER A 251 -19.60 3.37 -5.88
CA SER A 251 -20.27 3.99 -7.03
C SER A 251 -19.37 3.97 -8.26
N THR A 252 -19.91 3.54 -9.40
CA THR A 252 -19.23 3.58 -10.70
C THR A 252 -19.37 4.93 -11.42
N THR A 253 -20.15 5.86 -10.85
CA THR A 253 -20.45 7.17 -11.48
C THR A 253 -19.99 8.35 -10.63
N ALA A 254 -19.72 8.15 -9.35
CA ALA A 254 -19.31 9.19 -8.41
C ALA A 254 -18.05 8.77 -7.64
N ALA A 255 -17.47 9.71 -6.89
CA ALA A 255 -16.42 9.39 -5.94
C ALA A 255 -17.03 8.84 -4.64
N SER A 256 -16.37 7.84 -4.04
CA SER A 256 -16.71 7.28 -2.74
C SER A 256 -15.56 7.54 -1.76
N LEU A 257 -15.86 7.93 -0.54
CA LEU A 257 -14.89 8.03 0.56
C LEU A 257 -14.96 6.74 1.39
N VAL A 258 -13.88 6.02 1.44
CA VAL A 258 -13.70 4.81 2.26
C VAL A 258 -13.20 5.21 3.64
N MET A 259 -13.78 4.64 4.70
CA MET A 259 -13.34 4.79 6.09
C MET A 259 -13.28 3.42 6.78
N ASP A 260 -12.08 2.92 7.02
CA ASP A 260 -11.85 1.73 7.84
C ASP A 260 -11.60 2.14 9.28
N ILE A 261 -12.58 1.89 10.16
CA ILE A 261 -12.49 2.22 11.58
C ILE A 261 -12.07 0.97 12.34
N GLY A 262 -10.78 0.90 12.64
CA GLY A 262 -10.21 -0.14 13.50
C GLY A 262 -10.30 0.18 14.99
N GLY A 263 -9.68 -0.66 15.81
CA GLY A 263 -9.50 -0.37 17.25
C GLY A 263 -8.48 0.75 17.49
N THR A 264 -7.41 0.81 16.71
CA THR A 264 -6.26 1.70 16.91
C THR A 264 -6.28 2.92 15.99
N THR A 265 -6.60 2.71 14.73
CA THR A 265 -6.54 3.73 13.66
C THR A 265 -7.85 3.81 12.91
N THR A 266 -8.04 4.91 12.22
CA THR A 266 -9.00 5.04 11.12
C THR A 266 -8.23 5.35 9.85
N ASP A 267 -8.37 4.46 8.86
CA ASP A 267 -7.75 4.58 7.55
C ASP A 267 -8.79 5.09 6.54
N MET A 268 -8.38 6.07 5.73
CA MET A 268 -9.26 6.73 4.76
C MET A 268 -8.65 6.67 3.38
N ALA A 269 -9.50 6.53 2.35
CA ALA A 269 -9.10 6.55 0.95
C ALA A 269 -10.24 7.04 0.05
N ILE A 270 -9.91 7.37 -1.20
CA ILE A 270 -10.88 7.77 -2.22
C ILE A 270 -10.94 6.73 -3.32
N LEU A 271 -12.16 6.36 -3.70
CA LEU A 271 -12.45 5.66 -4.95
C LEU A 271 -13.08 6.64 -5.93
N VAL A 272 -12.59 6.68 -7.14
CA VAL A 272 -13.15 7.50 -8.23
C VAL A 272 -13.74 6.55 -9.26
N GLN A 273 -15.07 6.60 -9.44
CA GLN A 273 -15.78 5.70 -10.35
C GLN A 273 -15.44 4.21 -10.13
N GLY A 274 -15.39 3.80 -8.85
CA GLY A 274 -15.06 2.44 -8.45
C GLY A 274 -13.59 2.06 -8.52
N SER A 275 -12.69 2.97 -8.90
CA SER A 275 -11.25 2.73 -8.98
C SER A 275 -10.50 3.45 -7.86
N PRO A 276 -9.55 2.81 -7.17
CA PRO A 276 -8.75 3.45 -6.15
C PRO A 276 -7.89 4.60 -6.68
N LEU A 277 -7.88 5.72 -5.96
CA LEU A 277 -7.00 6.85 -6.28
C LEU A 277 -5.57 6.52 -5.85
N LEU A 278 -4.63 6.65 -6.78
CA LEU A 278 -3.20 6.41 -6.54
C LEU A 278 -2.48 7.69 -6.14
N ALA A 279 -1.51 7.58 -5.23
CA ALA A 279 -0.60 8.65 -4.90
C ALA A 279 0.34 8.94 -6.09
N PRO A 280 0.36 10.17 -6.63
CA PRO A 280 1.02 10.45 -7.92
C PRO A 280 2.54 10.33 -7.88
N LEU A 281 3.16 10.52 -6.72
CA LEU A 281 4.61 10.55 -6.55
C LEU A 281 5.14 9.47 -5.59
N GLY A 282 4.35 8.43 -5.30
CA GLY A 282 4.69 7.44 -4.29
C GLY A 282 4.45 7.94 -2.86
N ILE A 283 4.60 7.05 -1.88
CA ILE A 283 4.30 7.35 -0.48
C ILE A 283 5.44 8.05 0.24
N GLN A 284 5.06 8.80 1.29
CA GLN A 284 5.98 9.29 2.30
C GLN A 284 5.89 8.38 3.54
N LEU A 285 7.05 7.92 4.04
CA LEU A 285 7.16 7.05 5.20
C LEU A 285 8.15 7.68 6.20
N GLY A 286 7.61 8.32 7.24
CA GLY A 286 8.41 9.12 8.15
C GLY A 286 9.20 10.21 7.37
N PRO A 287 10.55 10.23 7.48
CA PRO A 287 11.36 11.20 6.75
C PRO A 287 11.57 10.83 5.27
N TYR A 288 11.22 9.60 4.85
CA TYR A 288 11.54 9.08 3.53
C TYR A 288 10.44 9.37 2.52
N GLN A 289 10.74 10.18 1.52
CA GLN A 289 9.91 10.34 0.32
C GLN A 289 10.32 9.27 -0.69
N THR A 290 9.39 8.37 -1.07
CA THR A 290 9.67 7.21 -1.90
C THR A 290 9.06 7.30 -3.29
N LEU A 291 9.36 6.30 -4.13
CA LEU A 291 8.66 6.00 -5.38
C LEU A 291 7.85 4.70 -5.27
N ILE A 292 7.60 4.22 -4.05
CA ILE A 292 6.73 3.08 -3.83
C ILE A 292 5.31 3.48 -4.23
N ARG A 293 4.80 2.81 -5.26
CA ARG A 293 3.45 3.04 -5.75
C ARG A 293 2.44 2.60 -4.70
N SER A 294 1.48 3.46 -4.38
CA SER A 294 0.47 3.20 -3.36
C SER A 294 -0.85 3.89 -3.67
N LEU A 295 -1.88 3.47 -2.96
CA LEU A 295 -3.12 4.23 -2.90
C LEU A 295 -2.90 5.56 -2.17
N GLU A 296 -3.67 6.58 -2.55
CA GLU A 296 -3.74 7.83 -1.78
C GLU A 296 -4.57 7.57 -0.52
N THR A 297 -3.89 7.40 0.61
CA THR A 297 -4.52 7.05 1.89
C THR A 297 -4.11 8.01 2.99
N LEU A 298 -4.98 8.21 3.97
CA LEU A 298 -4.70 8.92 5.21
C LEU A 298 -5.03 8.00 6.38
N SER A 299 -4.06 7.76 7.26
CA SER A 299 -4.27 7.07 8.53
C SER A 299 -4.19 8.05 9.69
N ILE A 300 -5.14 7.99 10.60
CA ILE A 300 -5.12 8.76 11.85
C ILE A 300 -5.13 7.82 13.05
N GLY A 301 -4.39 8.18 14.10
CA GLY A 301 -4.30 7.42 15.35
C GLY A 301 -5.56 7.58 16.22
N LEU A 302 -6.72 7.34 15.64
CA LEU A 302 -8.02 7.36 16.30
C LEU A 302 -8.86 6.19 15.82
N GLY A 303 -9.26 5.34 16.76
CA GLY A 303 -10.12 4.17 16.53
C GLY A 303 -10.98 3.89 17.73
N GLY A 304 -11.72 2.77 17.68
CA GLY A 304 -12.65 2.37 18.75
C GLY A 304 -12.00 2.18 20.13
N ASP A 305 -10.72 1.76 20.17
CA ASP A 305 -9.96 1.50 21.40
C ASP A 305 -8.96 2.62 21.75
N SER A 306 -9.07 3.80 21.14
CA SER A 306 -8.23 4.95 21.48
C SER A 306 -8.44 5.37 22.93
N ALA A 307 -7.36 5.60 23.67
CA ALA A 307 -7.45 5.98 25.08
C ALA A 307 -8.17 7.33 25.27
N VAL A 308 -9.16 7.35 26.14
CA VAL A 308 -9.89 8.56 26.54
C VAL A 308 -9.24 9.16 27.77
N ARG A 309 -8.89 10.44 27.74
CA ARG A 309 -8.26 11.18 28.84
C ARG A 309 -8.87 12.56 29.02
N VAL A 310 -8.81 13.06 30.25
CA VAL A 310 -9.10 14.46 30.54
C VAL A 310 -7.79 15.17 30.85
N VAL A 311 -7.41 16.13 30.04
CA VAL A 311 -6.18 16.91 30.20
C VAL A 311 -6.55 18.39 30.29
N ASN A 312 -6.19 19.03 31.42
CA ASN A 312 -6.54 20.42 31.71
C ASN A 312 -8.05 20.72 31.57
N GLY A 313 -8.90 19.79 32.02
CA GLY A 313 -10.36 19.92 31.94
C GLY A 313 -10.96 19.70 30.55
N ALA A 314 -10.15 19.34 29.54
CA ALA A 314 -10.60 19.04 28.19
C ALA A 314 -10.47 17.55 27.85
N LEU A 315 -11.45 17.02 27.14
CA LEU A 315 -11.44 15.66 26.64
C LEU A 315 -10.40 15.51 25.51
N ARG A 316 -9.61 14.41 25.56
CA ARG A 316 -8.65 14.02 24.54
C ARG A 316 -8.81 12.55 24.18
N LEU A 317 -8.77 12.24 22.88
CA LEU A 317 -8.85 10.90 22.33
C LEU A 317 -7.52 10.55 21.66
N GLY A 318 -6.98 9.37 21.98
CA GLY A 318 -5.73 8.87 21.42
C GLY A 318 -4.52 9.83 21.52
N PRO A 319 -3.53 9.72 20.60
CA PRO A 319 -3.41 8.67 19.56
C PRO A 319 -3.06 7.28 20.13
N ASP A 320 -2.78 7.18 21.45
CA ASP A 320 -2.35 5.94 22.07
C ASP A 320 -3.50 4.94 22.20
N ARG A 321 -3.19 3.68 21.92
CA ARG A 321 -4.00 2.53 22.31
C ARG A 321 -3.28 1.81 23.48
N LEU A 322 -3.91 1.77 24.66
CA LEU A 322 -3.34 1.14 25.85
C LEU A 322 -3.84 -0.29 26.10
N GLY A 323 -4.74 -0.78 25.25
CA GLY A 323 -5.35 -2.10 25.33
C GLY A 323 -6.67 -2.16 24.59
N PRO A 324 -7.44 -3.23 24.72
CA PRO A 324 -8.82 -3.27 24.25
C PRO A 324 -9.70 -2.33 25.11
N ALA A 325 -10.93 -2.10 24.66
CA ALA A 325 -11.95 -1.42 25.47
C ALA A 325 -12.15 -2.11 26.83
N MET A 326 -12.56 -1.37 27.85
CA MET A 326 -12.83 -1.94 29.19
C MET A 326 -13.94 -2.98 29.14
N ALA A 327 -14.92 -2.82 28.25
CA ALA A 327 -15.94 -3.81 27.95
C ALA A 327 -15.37 -5.17 27.50
N TYR A 328 -14.13 -5.18 27.00
CA TYR A 328 -13.40 -6.37 26.54
C TYR A 328 -12.15 -6.67 27.39
N GLY A 329 -12.16 -6.22 28.66
CA GLY A 329 -11.09 -6.50 29.63
C GLY A 329 -9.92 -5.55 29.60
N GLY A 330 -10.02 -4.40 28.95
CA GLY A 330 -9.04 -3.32 29.00
C GLY A 330 -9.02 -2.58 30.33
N ALA A 331 -8.00 -1.73 30.51
CA ALA A 331 -7.79 -0.96 31.73
C ALA A 331 -8.10 0.55 31.58
N THR A 332 -8.38 1.01 30.36
CA THR A 332 -8.55 2.45 30.06
C THR A 332 -9.83 2.65 29.26
N PRO A 333 -10.65 3.66 29.59
CA PRO A 333 -11.86 3.96 28.85
C PRO A 333 -11.56 4.38 27.41
N THR A 334 -12.47 4.00 26.51
CA THR A 334 -12.32 4.16 25.06
C THR A 334 -13.62 4.64 24.41
N PRO A 335 -13.61 5.08 23.14
CA PRO A 335 -14.84 5.34 22.38
C PRO A 335 -15.75 4.10 22.28
N THR A 336 -15.21 2.88 22.23
CA THR A 336 -16.00 1.65 22.28
C THR A 336 -16.77 1.54 23.61
N ASP A 337 -16.16 1.85 24.75
CA ASP A 337 -16.86 1.84 26.04
C ASP A 337 -18.01 2.86 26.08
N ALA A 338 -17.86 4.01 25.44
CA ALA A 338 -18.94 4.98 25.28
C ALA A 338 -20.13 4.40 24.52
N LEU A 339 -19.92 3.55 23.50
CA LEU A 339 -21.00 2.84 22.79
C LEU A 339 -21.79 1.89 23.69
N PHE A 340 -21.11 1.20 24.62
CA PHE A 340 -21.77 0.35 25.62
C PHE A 340 -22.65 1.16 26.57
N VAL A 341 -22.15 2.30 27.06
CA VAL A 341 -22.93 3.19 27.94
C VAL A 341 -24.15 3.74 27.23
N LEU A 342 -24.04 4.07 25.93
CA LEU A 342 -25.13 4.54 25.09
C LEU A 342 -26.10 3.43 24.64
N GLY A 343 -25.80 2.15 24.98
CA GLY A 343 -26.61 1.01 24.61
C GLY A 343 -26.58 0.59 23.15
N HIS A 344 -25.58 1.09 22.40
CA HIS A 344 -25.38 0.74 20.99
C HIS A 344 -24.73 -0.64 20.82
N ASP A 345 -23.85 -1.05 21.73
CA ASP A 345 -23.27 -2.40 21.79
C ASP A 345 -23.59 -3.07 23.12
N ARG A 346 -23.71 -4.42 23.13
CA ARG A 346 -24.03 -5.24 24.30
C ARG A 346 -23.19 -6.52 24.36
N ASN A 347 -22.24 -6.70 23.44
CA ASN A 347 -21.47 -7.94 23.31
C ASN A 347 -20.21 -7.95 24.20
N GLY A 348 -20.28 -7.38 25.41
CA GLY A 348 -19.16 -7.29 26.36
C GLY A 348 -19.61 -6.92 27.76
N ASP A 349 -18.66 -6.60 28.66
CA ASP A 349 -18.93 -6.18 30.03
C ASP A 349 -19.35 -4.69 30.07
N THR A 350 -20.65 -4.46 29.99
CA THR A 350 -21.25 -3.12 30.08
C THR A 350 -20.92 -2.42 31.41
N GLU A 351 -20.80 -3.16 32.52
CA GLU A 351 -20.48 -2.57 33.83
C GLU A 351 -19.03 -2.09 33.89
N ALA A 352 -18.09 -2.84 33.26
CA ALA A 352 -16.71 -2.37 33.12
C ALA A 352 -16.63 -1.08 32.30
N ALA A 353 -17.35 -1.01 31.17
CA ALA A 353 -17.45 0.20 30.35
C ALA A 353 -18.01 1.37 31.15
N ARG A 354 -19.12 1.15 31.88
CA ARG A 354 -19.73 2.20 32.73
C ARG A 354 -18.77 2.72 33.80
N ARG A 355 -18.00 1.82 34.46
CA ARG A 355 -16.98 2.26 35.45
C ARG A 355 -15.95 3.19 34.81
N GLY A 356 -15.40 2.82 33.65
CA GLY A 356 -14.38 3.64 32.98
C GLY A 356 -14.93 5.00 32.51
N ILE A 357 -16.14 5.02 31.91
CA ILE A 357 -16.76 6.29 31.50
C ILE A 357 -17.15 7.14 32.73
N ALA A 358 -17.51 6.53 33.88
CA ALA A 358 -17.81 7.26 35.10
C ALA A 358 -16.59 8.03 35.66
N GLU A 359 -15.38 7.49 35.54
CA GLU A 359 -14.15 8.19 35.91
C GLU A 359 -13.95 9.46 35.07
N VAL A 360 -14.18 9.35 33.74
CA VAL A 360 -14.11 10.49 32.82
C VAL A 360 -15.21 11.51 33.13
N ALA A 361 -16.43 11.04 33.44
CA ALA A 361 -17.59 11.86 33.80
C ALA A 361 -17.32 12.69 35.06
N ALA A 362 -16.77 12.07 36.10
CA ALA A 362 -16.36 12.75 37.33
C ALA A 362 -15.30 13.83 37.07
N ALA A 363 -14.32 13.56 36.23
CA ALA A 363 -13.27 14.51 35.88
C ALA A 363 -13.78 15.70 35.05
N LEU A 364 -14.85 15.51 34.26
CA LEU A 364 -15.49 16.58 33.47
C LEU A 364 -16.65 17.28 34.21
N GLY A 365 -17.14 16.72 35.31
CA GLY A 365 -18.32 17.20 36.00
C GLY A 365 -19.62 17.05 35.20
N LEU A 366 -19.72 16.00 34.39
CA LEU A 366 -20.86 15.73 33.50
C LEU A 366 -21.58 14.43 33.92
N PRO A 367 -22.88 14.28 33.59
CA PRO A 367 -23.58 13.00 33.72
C PRO A 367 -22.96 11.91 32.83
N LEU A 368 -23.10 10.65 33.26
CA LEU A 368 -22.46 9.49 32.62
C LEU A 368 -22.82 9.36 31.12
N GLU A 369 -24.11 9.35 30.83
CA GLU A 369 -24.63 9.21 29.44
C GLU A 369 -24.24 10.42 28.57
N GLN A 370 -24.24 11.61 29.13
CA GLN A 370 -23.77 12.81 28.44
C GLN A 370 -22.28 12.73 28.14
N THR A 371 -21.48 12.22 29.06
CA THR A 371 -20.04 12.02 28.84
C THR A 371 -19.79 11.01 27.74
N ALA A 372 -20.50 9.88 27.74
CA ALA A 372 -20.41 8.89 26.67
C ALA A 372 -20.77 9.48 25.30
N ALA A 373 -21.85 10.27 25.24
CA ALA A 373 -22.27 10.95 24.01
C ALA A 373 -21.21 11.95 23.50
N VAL A 374 -20.59 12.72 24.41
CA VAL A 374 -19.53 13.69 24.05
C VAL A 374 -18.27 12.96 23.55
N ILE A 375 -17.86 11.84 24.18
CA ILE A 375 -16.73 11.02 23.73
C ILE A 375 -16.97 10.51 22.31
N PHE A 376 -18.12 9.89 22.07
CA PHE A 376 -18.47 9.33 20.78
C PHE A 376 -18.58 10.41 19.68
N ASP A 377 -19.23 11.53 19.99
CA ASP A 377 -19.39 12.66 19.06
C ASP A 377 -18.03 13.29 18.71
N LEU A 378 -17.12 13.43 19.69
CA LEU A 378 -15.78 13.93 19.46
C LEU A 378 -14.99 13.00 18.53
N ALA A 379 -15.05 11.68 18.75
CA ALA A 379 -14.41 10.71 17.85
C ALA A 379 -14.91 10.86 16.40
N CYS A 380 -16.22 10.92 16.20
CA CYS A 380 -16.80 11.10 14.88
C CYS A 380 -16.42 12.44 14.23
N ARG A 381 -16.38 13.54 15.00
CA ARG A 381 -15.96 14.87 14.50
C ARG A 381 -14.50 14.87 14.06
N GLU A 382 -13.60 14.29 14.83
CA GLU A 382 -12.18 14.22 14.48
C GLU A 382 -11.95 13.39 13.20
N ILE A 383 -12.66 12.27 13.05
CA ILE A 383 -12.64 11.45 11.83
C ILE A 383 -13.11 12.27 10.61
N VAL A 384 -14.28 12.92 10.70
CA VAL A 384 -14.83 13.75 9.60
C VAL A 384 -13.90 14.93 9.27
N GLN A 385 -13.30 15.56 10.28
CA GLN A 385 -12.36 16.64 10.05
C GLN A 385 -11.08 16.16 9.34
N ALA A 386 -10.58 14.98 9.69
CA ALA A 386 -9.44 14.37 9.00
C ALA A 386 -9.78 14.06 7.52
N ALA A 387 -10.98 13.52 7.27
CA ALA A 387 -11.46 13.26 5.92
C ALA A 387 -11.55 14.54 5.07
N ARG A 388 -12.08 15.63 5.64
CA ARG A 388 -12.13 16.93 4.95
C ARG A 388 -10.73 17.43 4.61
N ARG A 389 -9.78 17.38 5.57
CA ARG A 389 -8.37 17.74 5.29
C ARG A 389 -7.75 16.91 4.18
N MET A 390 -8.03 15.61 4.13
CA MET A 390 -7.57 14.72 3.05
C MET A 390 -8.11 15.15 1.69
N ILE A 391 -9.42 15.39 1.59
CA ILE A 391 -10.09 15.83 0.36
C ILE A 391 -9.53 17.18 -0.10
N ASP A 392 -9.37 18.14 0.83
CA ASP A 392 -8.81 19.46 0.53
C ASP A 392 -7.36 19.34 0.05
N ALA A 393 -6.56 18.48 0.67
CA ALA A 393 -5.17 18.23 0.26
C ALA A 393 -5.10 17.61 -1.15
N ILE A 394 -5.99 16.65 -1.48
CA ILE A 394 -6.07 16.06 -2.82
C ILE A 394 -6.45 17.13 -3.84
N ASN A 395 -7.48 17.93 -3.56
CA ASN A 395 -7.99 18.95 -4.45
C ASN A 395 -7.09 20.19 -4.60
N SER A 396 -6.11 20.37 -3.68
CA SER A 396 -5.13 21.46 -3.72
C SER A 396 -3.81 21.06 -4.38
N LYS A 397 -3.63 19.79 -4.77
CA LYS A 397 -2.40 19.36 -5.45
C LYS A 397 -2.23 20.11 -6.77
N PRO A 398 -1.01 20.59 -7.08
CA PRO A 398 -0.76 21.26 -8.34
C PRO A 398 -1.06 20.34 -9.51
N VAL A 399 -1.71 20.88 -10.52
CA VAL A 399 -2.00 20.20 -11.78
C VAL A 399 -0.76 20.32 -12.67
N TYR A 400 -0.14 19.22 -13.03
CA TYR A 400 1.12 19.22 -13.80
C TYR A 400 0.94 19.00 -15.29
N THR A 401 -0.26 18.62 -15.74
CA THR A 401 -0.54 18.39 -17.17
C THR A 401 -1.67 19.28 -17.66
N ILE A 402 -1.60 19.68 -18.95
CA ILE A 402 -2.69 20.44 -19.60
C ILE A 402 -3.99 19.64 -19.61
N HIS A 403 -3.90 18.31 -19.70
CA HIS A 403 -5.06 17.42 -19.68
C HIS A 403 -5.79 17.48 -18.34
N GLU A 404 -5.08 17.35 -17.21
CA GLU A 404 -5.62 17.49 -15.86
C GLU A 404 -6.22 18.90 -15.63
N LEU A 405 -5.57 19.94 -16.19
CA LEU A 405 -6.06 21.32 -16.11
C LEU A 405 -7.37 21.52 -16.86
N LEU A 406 -7.51 20.89 -18.04
CA LEU A 406 -8.71 21.00 -18.87
C LEU A 406 -9.89 20.20 -18.31
N GLU A 407 -9.65 19.08 -17.64
CA GLU A 407 -10.70 18.27 -17.03
C GLU A 407 -11.20 18.85 -15.71
N GLY A 408 -10.41 19.66 -14.99
CA GLY A 408 -10.80 20.38 -13.79
C GLY A 408 -11.45 19.50 -12.71
N TYR A 409 -11.14 18.18 -12.72
CA TYR A 409 -11.80 17.23 -11.85
C TYR A 409 -11.46 17.50 -10.38
N ARG A 410 -12.51 17.73 -9.61
CA ARG A 410 -12.41 17.83 -8.16
C ARG A 410 -13.02 16.60 -7.51
N VAL A 411 -12.32 16.03 -6.57
CA VAL A 411 -12.83 14.93 -5.76
C VAL A 411 -13.91 15.48 -4.84
N THR A 412 -15.14 15.03 -5.08
CA THR A 412 -16.31 15.36 -4.26
C THR A 412 -17.05 14.05 -3.99
N PRO A 413 -16.80 13.40 -2.82
CA PRO A 413 -17.45 12.13 -2.50
C PRO A 413 -18.97 12.29 -2.39
N GLY A 414 -19.70 11.41 -3.09
CA GLY A 414 -21.15 11.31 -3.02
C GLY A 414 -21.65 10.30 -2.01
N GLU A 415 -20.75 9.45 -1.47
CA GLU A 415 -21.07 8.42 -0.47
C GLU A 415 -19.88 8.14 0.45
N LEU A 416 -20.17 7.67 1.67
CA LEU A 416 -19.22 7.10 2.61
C LEU A 416 -19.39 5.59 2.65
N LEU A 417 -18.29 4.84 2.46
CA LEU A 417 -18.22 3.41 2.65
C LEU A 417 -17.48 3.15 3.95
N VAL A 418 -18.17 2.65 4.97
CA VAL A 418 -17.61 2.48 6.32
C VAL A 418 -17.41 0.99 6.58
N LEU A 419 -16.20 0.60 6.98
CA LEU A 419 -15.82 -0.76 7.31
C LEU A 419 -15.03 -0.81 8.62
N GLY A 420 -14.63 -2.01 9.05
CA GLY A 420 -14.01 -2.26 10.34
C GLY A 420 -15.00 -2.67 11.43
N GLY A 421 -14.49 -3.10 12.58
CA GLY A 421 -15.31 -3.60 13.68
C GLY A 421 -16.35 -2.58 14.20
N PRO A 422 -15.96 -1.35 14.51
CA PRO A 422 -16.87 -0.29 14.98
C PRO A 422 -17.81 0.30 13.91
N ALA A 423 -17.62 0.01 12.63
CA ALA A 423 -18.35 0.61 11.51
C ALA A 423 -19.88 0.68 11.70
N PRO A 424 -20.58 -0.40 12.16
CA PRO A 424 -22.04 -0.36 12.32
C PRO A 424 -22.53 0.75 13.25
N PHE A 425 -21.71 1.13 14.24
CA PHE A 425 -22.08 2.13 15.24
C PHE A 425 -21.71 3.55 14.80
N PHE A 426 -20.67 3.70 13.99
CA PHE A 426 -20.15 5.01 13.57
C PHE A 426 -20.81 5.56 12.31
N ALA A 427 -21.23 4.70 11.38
CA ALA A 427 -21.64 5.11 10.03
C ALA A 427 -22.74 6.17 10.02
N ALA A 428 -23.81 5.99 10.79
CA ALA A 428 -24.92 6.94 10.84
C ALA A 428 -24.45 8.35 11.27
N ARG A 429 -23.66 8.42 12.36
CA ARG A 429 -23.18 9.69 12.90
C ARG A 429 -22.15 10.36 11.98
N LEU A 430 -21.29 9.59 11.32
CA LEU A 430 -20.37 10.10 10.30
C LEU A 430 -21.12 10.70 9.11
N GLY A 431 -22.19 10.05 8.67
CA GLY A 431 -23.06 10.54 7.60
C GLY A 431 -23.70 11.89 7.97
N GLU A 432 -24.28 12.00 9.16
CA GLU A 432 -24.85 13.26 9.66
C GLU A 432 -23.82 14.40 9.73
N LEU A 433 -22.65 14.15 10.30
CA LEU A 433 -21.62 15.18 10.49
C LEU A 433 -20.93 15.59 9.19
N SER A 434 -20.78 14.67 8.24
CA SER A 434 -20.17 14.95 6.94
C SER A 434 -21.15 15.61 5.96
N GLY A 435 -22.45 15.31 6.08
CA GLY A 435 -23.50 15.63 5.12
C GLY A 435 -23.47 14.69 3.89
N ILE A 436 -22.76 13.56 3.97
CA ILE A 436 -22.63 12.59 2.88
C ILE A 436 -23.32 11.30 3.31
N PRO A 437 -24.19 10.69 2.47
CA PRO A 437 -24.83 9.42 2.79
C PRO A 437 -23.79 8.35 3.15
N ALA A 438 -23.92 7.75 4.32
CA ALA A 438 -22.99 6.73 4.80
C ALA A 438 -23.66 5.35 4.80
N ARG A 439 -22.89 4.32 4.40
CA ARG A 439 -23.33 2.92 4.51
C ARG A 439 -22.20 2.03 5.01
N VAL A 440 -22.58 1.05 5.80
CA VAL A 440 -21.67 0.00 6.25
C VAL A 440 -21.48 -0.99 5.11
N VAL A 441 -20.23 -1.31 4.84
CA VAL A 441 -19.87 -2.32 3.83
C VAL A 441 -20.31 -3.70 4.35
N PRO A 442 -20.99 -4.55 3.55
CA PRO A 442 -21.27 -5.92 3.93
C PRO A 442 -20.00 -6.66 4.32
N GLU A 443 -20.12 -7.54 5.32
CA GLU A 443 -18.97 -8.25 5.86
C GLU A 443 -17.83 -7.31 6.32
N CYS A 444 -18.17 -6.11 6.81
CA CYS A 444 -17.25 -5.02 7.15
C CYS A 444 -16.05 -5.44 8.02
N GLN A 445 -16.21 -6.50 8.83
CA GLN A 445 -15.13 -7.06 9.66
C GLN A 445 -14.15 -7.96 8.91
N MET A 446 -14.52 -8.42 7.70
CA MET A 446 -13.74 -9.31 6.84
C MET A 446 -13.39 -8.65 5.50
N ALA A 447 -13.79 -7.41 5.30
CA ALA A 447 -13.64 -6.70 4.03
C ALA A 447 -12.18 -6.67 3.55
N ASN A 448 -11.22 -6.53 4.47
CA ASN A 448 -9.78 -6.52 4.16
C ASN A 448 -9.32 -7.85 3.55
N ALA A 449 -9.68 -8.98 4.17
CA ALA A 449 -9.35 -10.31 3.65
C ALA A 449 -10.06 -10.60 2.32
N ILE A 450 -11.32 -10.15 2.15
CA ILE A 450 -12.06 -10.25 0.88
C ILE A 450 -11.39 -9.39 -0.20
N GLY A 451 -11.04 -8.15 0.13
CA GLY A 451 -10.33 -7.24 -0.76
C GLY A 451 -8.99 -7.79 -1.23
N ALA A 452 -8.21 -8.35 -0.30
CA ALA A 452 -6.95 -9.01 -0.63
C ALA A 452 -7.17 -10.20 -1.57
N ALA A 453 -8.15 -11.09 -1.27
CA ALA A 453 -8.46 -12.27 -2.08
C ALA A 453 -8.79 -11.94 -3.53
N LEU A 454 -9.58 -10.89 -3.74
CA LEU A 454 -10.12 -10.50 -5.04
C LEU A 454 -9.24 -9.53 -5.83
N ALA A 455 -8.20 -8.95 -5.21
CA ALA A 455 -7.31 -8.02 -5.88
C ALA A 455 -6.56 -8.65 -7.06
N ARG A 456 -6.52 -7.94 -8.20
CA ARG A 456 -5.75 -8.36 -9.38
C ARG A 456 -4.28 -8.04 -9.23
N THR A 457 -3.42 -8.70 -10.00
CA THR A 457 -2.01 -8.34 -10.10
C THR A 457 -1.85 -7.02 -10.82
N THR A 458 -1.03 -6.11 -10.25
CA THR A 458 -0.75 -4.79 -10.83
C THR A 458 0.75 -4.61 -11.03
N CYS A 459 1.12 -3.87 -12.05
CA CYS A 459 2.48 -3.37 -12.24
C CYS A 459 2.44 -2.10 -13.10
N GLU A 460 3.55 -1.39 -13.15
CA GLU A 460 3.74 -0.26 -14.05
C GLU A 460 5.07 -0.39 -14.79
N LEU A 461 5.19 0.35 -15.88
CA LEU A 461 6.41 0.40 -16.69
C LEU A 461 6.57 1.77 -17.32
N ALA A 462 7.80 2.30 -17.27
CA ALA A 462 8.19 3.52 -17.94
C ALA A 462 9.13 3.22 -19.11
N LEU A 463 8.71 3.56 -20.32
CA LEU A 463 9.54 3.47 -21.53
C LEU A 463 10.01 4.86 -21.96
N PHE A 464 11.30 4.96 -22.22
CA PHE A 464 11.92 6.13 -22.80
C PHE A 464 12.58 5.81 -24.14
N ALA A 465 12.33 6.61 -25.17
CA ALA A 465 13.02 6.48 -26.45
C ALA A 465 13.68 7.82 -26.86
N ASP A 466 14.91 7.73 -27.35
CA ASP A 466 15.69 8.83 -27.91
C ASP A 466 16.06 8.45 -29.34
N THR A 467 15.37 9.05 -30.32
CA THR A 467 15.59 8.71 -31.73
C THR A 467 16.85 9.34 -32.32
N GLU A 468 17.44 10.37 -31.67
CA GLU A 468 18.76 10.89 -32.06
C GLU A 468 19.87 9.89 -31.69
N ARG A 469 19.73 9.22 -30.55
CA ARG A 469 20.63 8.14 -30.12
C ARG A 469 20.27 6.77 -30.71
N GLY A 470 19.08 6.65 -31.28
CA GLY A 470 18.60 5.41 -31.85
C GLY A 470 18.29 4.33 -30.82
N ILE A 471 17.77 4.70 -29.63
CA ILE A 471 17.53 3.75 -28.54
C ILE A 471 16.14 3.90 -27.91
N ALA A 472 15.57 2.78 -27.45
CA ALA A 472 14.46 2.72 -26.51
C ALA A 472 14.89 1.90 -25.28
N THR A 473 14.50 2.37 -24.10
CA THR A 473 14.85 1.72 -22.82
C THR A 473 13.66 1.66 -21.88
N ALA A 474 13.54 0.55 -21.15
CA ALA A 474 12.66 0.42 -19.98
C ALA A 474 13.54 -0.11 -18.83
N PRO A 475 14.12 0.76 -18.01
CA PRO A 475 15.16 0.40 -17.04
C PRO A 475 14.68 -0.59 -15.98
N GLU A 476 13.42 -0.53 -15.57
CA GLU A 476 12.79 -1.44 -14.61
C GLU A 476 12.75 -2.90 -15.09
N GLU A 477 12.99 -3.12 -16.40
CA GLU A 477 12.97 -4.43 -17.06
C GLU A 477 14.33 -4.81 -17.65
N ASP A 478 15.39 -4.09 -17.32
CA ASP A 478 16.70 -4.21 -17.98
C ASP A 478 16.59 -4.19 -19.53
N PHE A 479 15.56 -3.51 -20.05
CA PHE A 479 15.25 -3.50 -21.47
C PHE A 479 15.99 -2.38 -22.19
N TYR A 480 16.67 -2.77 -23.26
CA TYR A 480 17.37 -1.89 -24.17
C TYR A 480 17.20 -2.39 -25.60
N GLN A 481 16.70 -1.52 -26.49
CA GLN A 481 16.51 -1.89 -27.91
C GLN A 481 16.90 -0.72 -28.83
N PRO A 482 17.65 -1.00 -29.94
CA PRO A 482 17.87 -0.02 -31.00
C PRO A 482 16.55 0.36 -31.69
N VAL A 483 16.36 1.64 -31.98
CA VAL A 483 15.21 2.16 -32.72
C VAL A 483 15.63 3.05 -33.88
N LYS A 484 14.84 3.09 -34.95
CA LYS A 484 15.10 3.93 -36.13
C LYS A 484 14.74 5.40 -35.84
N ALA A 485 15.25 6.32 -36.68
CA ALA A 485 14.96 7.75 -36.56
C ALA A 485 13.46 8.11 -36.74
N ASP A 486 12.71 7.26 -37.46
CA ASP A 486 11.28 7.42 -37.68
C ASP A 486 10.41 6.79 -36.56
N PHE A 487 11.04 6.22 -35.52
CA PHE A 487 10.32 5.61 -34.39
C PHE A 487 9.31 6.60 -33.79
N SER A 488 8.06 6.21 -33.77
CA SER A 488 6.92 7.06 -33.44
C SER A 488 6.41 6.82 -32.01
N ARG A 489 5.66 7.80 -31.49
CA ARG A 489 4.96 7.69 -30.20
C ARG A 489 4.03 6.46 -30.17
N ALA A 490 3.31 6.18 -31.26
CA ALA A 490 2.43 5.01 -31.33
C ALA A 490 3.20 3.68 -31.25
N GLN A 491 4.41 3.61 -31.80
CA GLN A 491 5.28 2.43 -31.66
C GLN A 491 5.81 2.31 -30.22
N ALA A 492 6.17 3.43 -29.59
CA ALA A 492 6.60 3.45 -28.18
C ALA A 492 5.46 2.97 -27.24
N VAL A 493 4.21 3.39 -27.46
CA VAL A 493 3.06 2.93 -26.68
C VAL A 493 2.87 1.43 -26.85
N ARG A 494 2.87 0.90 -28.07
CA ARG A 494 2.75 -0.55 -28.29
C ARG A 494 3.86 -1.33 -27.59
N MET A 495 5.11 -0.88 -27.74
CA MET A 495 6.26 -1.51 -27.09
C MET A 495 6.13 -1.51 -25.56
N ALA A 496 5.71 -0.39 -24.97
CA ALA A 496 5.49 -0.29 -23.53
C ALA A 496 4.38 -1.23 -23.04
N VAL A 497 3.27 -1.33 -23.78
CA VAL A 497 2.15 -2.22 -23.46
C VAL A 497 2.58 -3.69 -23.54
N ASP A 498 3.36 -4.08 -24.56
CA ASP A 498 3.83 -5.46 -24.72
C ASP A 498 4.81 -5.84 -23.61
N LEU A 499 5.73 -4.95 -23.24
CA LEU A 499 6.63 -5.15 -22.10
C LEU A 499 5.88 -5.23 -20.76
N LEU A 500 4.90 -4.34 -20.55
CA LEU A 500 4.07 -4.38 -19.34
C LEU A 500 3.30 -5.69 -19.22
N ARG A 501 2.73 -6.19 -20.33
CA ARG A 501 2.02 -7.48 -20.33
C ARG A 501 2.94 -8.63 -19.92
N GLN A 502 4.16 -8.67 -20.47
CA GLN A 502 5.15 -9.69 -20.09
C GLN A 502 5.53 -9.59 -18.61
N LYS A 503 5.76 -8.37 -18.11
CA LYS A 503 6.03 -8.10 -16.69
C LYS A 503 4.89 -8.60 -15.81
N ALA A 504 3.66 -8.22 -16.12
CA ALA A 504 2.47 -8.58 -15.34
C ALA A 504 2.31 -10.11 -15.24
N ILE A 505 2.48 -10.84 -16.33
CA ILE A 505 2.42 -12.31 -16.34
C ILE A 505 3.53 -12.91 -15.46
N ARG A 506 4.76 -12.40 -15.51
CA ARG A 506 5.84 -12.86 -14.63
C ARG A 506 5.55 -12.59 -13.16
N GLU A 507 4.87 -11.49 -12.84
CA GLU A 507 4.44 -11.14 -11.48
C GLU A 507 3.16 -11.88 -11.05
N GLY A 508 2.59 -12.75 -11.91
CA GLY A 508 1.49 -13.65 -11.60
C GLY A 508 0.12 -13.18 -12.08
N ALA A 509 0.05 -12.22 -13.02
CA ALA A 509 -1.22 -11.84 -13.62
C ALA A 509 -1.76 -12.93 -14.54
N GLU A 510 -3.07 -13.17 -14.49
CA GLU A 510 -3.77 -13.92 -15.51
C GLU A 510 -4.02 -13.00 -16.74
N PRO A 511 -3.86 -13.51 -17.98
CA PRO A 511 -4.02 -12.70 -19.18
C PRO A 511 -5.39 -11.98 -19.28
N ASP A 512 -6.45 -12.63 -18.81
CA ASP A 512 -7.83 -12.11 -18.86
C ASP A 512 -8.11 -11.02 -17.81
N ASP A 513 -7.22 -10.86 -16.83
CA ASP A 513 -7.32 -9.84 -15.77
C ASP A 513 -6.55 -8.55 -16.11
N LEU A 514 -5.86 -8.50 -17.27
CA LEU A 514 -5.04 -7.37 -17.67
C LEU A 514 -5.88 -6.21 -18.20
N GLU A 515 -6.15 -5.23 -17.36
CA GLU A 515 -6.70 -3.92 -17.76
C GLU A 515 -5.57 -2.90 -17.83
N ILE A 516 -5.02 -2.69 -19.05
CA ILE A 516 -3.85 -1.83 -19.27
C ILE A 516 -4.29 -0.41 -19.60
N GLU A 517 -3.69 0.56 -18.92
CA GLU A 517 -3.94 1.98 -19.06
C GLU A 517 -2.65 2.74 -19.39
N VAL A 518 -2.75 3.74 -20.28
CA VAL A 518 -1.65 4.64 -20.61
C VAL A 518 -1.74 5.88 -19.72
N LEU A 519 -0.83 6.00 -18.75
CA LEU A 519 -0.81 7.13 -17.81
C LEU A 519 -0.16 8.37 -18.40
N GLU A 520 0.90 8.18 -19.21
CA GLU A 520 1.67 9.27 -19.79
C GLU A 520 2.12 8.90 -21.19
N GLN A 521 1.99 9.83 -22.13
CA GLN A 521 2.54 9.71 -23.46
C GLN A 521 2.99 11.10 -23.97
N GLN A 522 4.26 11.36 -23.85
CA GLN A 522 4.86 12.64 -24.21
C GLN A 522 5.87 12.46 -25.35
N GLN A 523 5.93 13.44 -26.25
CA GLN A 523 6.92 13.50 -27.29
C GLN A 523 7.45 14.92 -27.42
N PHE A 524 8.76 15.07 -27.41
CA PHE A 524 9.46 16.34 -27.57
C PHE A 524 10.41 16.24 -28.76
N ASN A 525 10.36 17.24 -29.67
CA ASN A 525 11.34 17.35 -30.74
C ASN A 525 12.67 17.88 -30.20
N MET A 526 13.75 17.24 -30.61
CA MET A 526 15.10 17.69 -30.32
C MET A 526 15.55 18.58 -31.48
N VAL A 527 15.78 19.86 -31.18
CA VAL A 527 16.16 20.84 -32.19
C VAL A 527 17.61 21.26 -31.98
N ARG A 528 18.42 21.21 -33.06
CA ARG A 528 19.76 21.73 -33.10
C ARG A 528 19.94 22.60 -34.33
N SER A 529 20.50 23.78 -34.15
CA SER A 529 20.80 24.68 -35.27
C SER A 529 19.64 24.83 -36.27
N PHE A 530 18.42 25.07 -35.76
CA PHE A 530 17.18 25.26 -36.51
C PHE A 530 16.61 23.99 -37.22
N SER A 531 17.18 22.81 -36.99
CA SER A 531 16.67 21.55 -37.54
C SER A 531 16.30 20.56 -36.45
N THR A 532 15.28 19.77 -36.70
CA THR A 532 14.93 18.65 -35.81
C THR A 532 15.90 17.49 -36.06
N THR A 533 16.67 17.13 -35.02
CA THR A 533 17.67 16.05 -35.09
C THR A 533 17.15 14.74 -34.57
N GLY A 534 16.06 14.75 -33.78
CA GLY A 534 15.46 13.56 -33.20
C GLY A 534 14.24 13.90 -32.35
N ARG A 535 13.78 12.89 -31.63
CA ARG A 535 12.63 12.99 -30.71
C ARG A 535 12.93 12.27 -29.41
N ASN A 536 12.53 12.86 -28.29
CA ASN A 536 12.42 12.19 -27.00
C ASN A 536 10.96 11.76 -26.80
N ILE A 537 10.73 10.48 -26.60
CA ILE A 537 9.40 9.93 -26.35
C ILE A 537 9.39 9.29 -24.97
N ARG A 538 8.39 9.64 -24.17
CA ARG A 538 8.15 9.05 -22.85
C ARG A 538 6.77 8.45 -22.84
N VAL A 539 6.70 7.20 -22.38
CA VAL A 539 5.44 6.47 -22.22
C VAL A 539 5.45 5.82 -20.83
N LYS A 540 4.40 6.03 -20.06
CA LYS A 540 4.17 5.32 -18.82
C LYS A 540 2.86 4.56 -18.94
N VAL A 541 2.89 3.27 -18.65
CA VAL A 541 1.74 2.36 -18.70
C VAL A 541 1.60 1.60 -17.39
N GLN A 542 0.38 1.20 -17.05
CA GLN A 542 0.10 0.41 -15.86
C GLN A 542 -0.96 -0.67 -16.12
N VAL A 543 -0.94 -1.72 -15.30
CA VAL A 543 -2.13 -2.52 -15.03
C VAL A 543 -2.92 -1.78 -13.95
N LYS A 544 -4.16 -1.40 -14.26
CA LYS A 544 -5.04 -0.63 -13.38
C LYS A 544 -5.41 -1.44 -12.13
N PRO A 545 -5.33 -0.87 -10.91
CA PRO A 545 -5.85 -1.53 -9.72
C PRO A 545 -7.34 -1.86 -9.86
N GLY A 546 -7.72 -3.04 -9.40
CA GLY A 546 -9.09 -3.53 -9.49
C GLY A 546 -9.20 -4.98 -9.05
N LEU A 547 -10.34 -5.60 -9.32
CA LEU A 547 -10.62 -6.97 -8.93
C LEU A 547 -10.44 -7.93 -10.11
N ILE A 548 -10.18 -9.20 -9.81
CA ILE A 548 -10.05 -10.27 -10.81
C ILE A 548 -11.40 -10.52 -11.50
N ASN A 549 -11.39 -10.62 -12.82
CA ASN A 549 -12.61 -10.73 -13.65
C ASN A 549 -13.36 -12.04 -13.41
N ARG A 550 -12.65 -13.15 -13.19
CA ARG A 550 -13.24 -14.47 -12.98
C ARG A 550 -14.21 -14.52 -11.79
N TYR A 551 -13.97 -13.68 -10.77
CA TYR A 551 -14.81 -13.61 -9.57
C TYR A 551 -15.79 -12.42 -9.59
N ARG A 552 -16.13 -11.91 -10.77
CA ARG A 552 -17.08 -10.80 -10.91
C ARG A 552 -18.47 -11.16 -10.38
N SER A 553 -18.90 -12.41 -10.52
CA SER A 553 -20.15 -12.92 -9.91
C SER A 553 -20.16 -12.81 -8.39
N VAL A 554 -19.01 -13.01 -7.72
CA VAL A 554 -18.87 -12.83 -6.27
C VAL A 554 -19.06 -11.36 -5.91
N THR A 555 -18.41 -10.46 -6.64
CA THR A 555 -18.56 -9.01 -6.41
C THR A 555 -20.01 -8.56 -6.61
N ASP A 556 -20.68 -9.06 -7.65
CA ASP A 556 -22.09 -8.79 -7.89
C ASP A 556 -23.00 -9.39 -6.80
N SER A 557 -22.69 -10.58 -6.29
CA SER A 557 -23.40 -11.21 -5.18
C SER A 557 -23.25 -10.43 -3.88
N LEU A 558 -22.03 -10.03 -3.54
CA LEU A 558 -21.74 -9.21 -2.37
C LEU A 558 -22.45 -7.85 -2.47
N ALA A 559 -22.44 -7.22 -3.63
CA ALA A 559 -23.14 -5.97 -3.87
C ALA A 559 -24.67 -6.08 -3.70
N ARG A 560 -25.30 -7.19 -4.16
CA ARG A 560 -26.75 -7.43 -4.02
C ARG A 560 -27.20 -7.66 -2.56
N THR A 561 -26.38 -8.29 -1.76
CA THR A 561 -26.66 -8.50 -0.34
C THR A 561 -26.86 -7.18 0.41
N THR A 562 -26.25 -6.11 -0.06
CA THR A 562 -26.38 -4.75 0.48
C THR A 562 -27.78 -4.15 0.26
N TYR A 563 -28.37 -4.36 -0.92
CA TYR A 563 -29.71 -3.82 -1.24
C TYR A 563 -30.81 -4.52 -0.46
N ALA A 564 -30.67 -5.81 -0.18
CA ALA A 564 -31.63 -6.57 0.62
C ALA A 564 -31.61 -6.16 2.10
N ALA A 565 -30.43 -5.91 2.67
CA ALA A 565 -30.29 -5.49 4.07
C ALA A 565 -30.80 -4.03 4.29
N ALA A 566 -30.55 -3.12 3.36
CA ALA A 566 -31.04 -1.75 3.43
C ALA A 566 -32.56 -1.63 3.30
N ALA A 567 -33.21 -2.55 2.59
CA ALA A 567 -34.67 -2.61 2.45
C ALA A 567 -35.38 -3.12 3.72
N VAL A 568 -34.68 -3.87 4.60
CA VAL A 568 -35.24 -4.40 5.84
C VAL A 568 -35.11 -3.44 7.03
N THR A 569 -34.24 -2.44 6.95
CA THR A 569 -33.96 -1.46 8.03
C THR A 569 -34.76 -0.17 7.93
N ASN A 570 -35.76 -0.06 7.03
CA ASN A 570 -36.70 1.03 6.98
C ASN A 570 -38.11 0.53 7.39
N PRO A 571 -38.45 0.41 8.67
CA PRO A 571 -39.86 0.43 9.07
C PRO A 571 -40.29 1.90 9.17
N ILE A 572 -41.34 2.20 8.47
CA ILE A 572 -42.15 3.46 8.48
C ILE A 572 -42.30 4.03 9.87
#